data_729a90ba9258391545c1af23a95b742b
#
_entry.id   729a90ba9258391545c1af23a95b742b
#
_cell.length_a   1.000
_cell.length_b   1.000
_cell.length_c   1.000
_cell.angle_alpha   90.00
_cell.angle_beta   90.00
_cell.angle_gamma   90.00
#
_symmetry.space_group_name_H-M   'P 1'
#
loop_
_entity.id
_entity.type
_entity.pdbx_description
1 polymer ?
#
loop_
_entity_poly.entity_id
_entity_poly.type
_entity_poly.pdbx_seq_one_letter_code
_entity_poly.pdbx_strand_id
1 'polypeptide(L)'
;MNQPYPYPIQGHGQFAVVFWTDSAQPFIWFLKLPLDEQGFLSPSATSQFMTMIIEALGQNITKELVEKEQQKLANHAFSFKPTEEKLAVFNALVRKALNAKLSKQYQYAADYLQGNINKDDWQGMGLQGIADICVRLDDSQHLAMINYGLSLDIKDVSIALCQCLELIEIPDTLGATLFNLFKTCDQENTKSYYFRALASQPKYTIKTIEIINSVNAFTPNILIIIAARNWIALTDANTLKTYFEALAKQSPQMFNQVFADLVAIPLLRQQLLCFIRQPERSVQLSDAIGGLFRAIKS
;
A
#
# COMPACT_ATOMS: atom_id res chain seq x y z
N MET A 1 -13.88 17.02 6.68
CA MET A 1 -13.51 15.76 7.36
C MET A 1 -13.31 16.08 8.83
N ASN A 2 -14.03 15.41 9.72
CA ASN A 2 -13.89 15.60 11.17
C ASN A 2 -12.87 14.65 11.82
N GLN A 3 -12.10 13.92 11.00
CA GLN A 3 -11.08 12.98 11.45
C GLN A 3 -9.81 13.16 10.63
N PRO A 4 -8.62 12.95 11.23
CA PRO A 4 -7.35 12.99 10.52
C PRO A 4 -7.33 11.98 9.37
N TYR A 5 -6.57 12.27 8.32
CA TYR A 5 -6.38 11.34 7.22
C TYR A 5 -5.63 10.08 7.71
N PRO A 6 -6.18 8.87 7.49
CA PRO A 6 -5.68 7.67 8.17
C PRO A 6 -4.32 7.17 7.68
N TYR A 7 -3.95 7.46 6.42
CA TYR A 7 -2.77 6.90 5.76
C TYR A 7 -1.89 7.98 5.11
N PRO A 8 -1.35 8.94 5.87
CA PRO A 8 -0.53 10.01 5.32
C PRO A 8 0.73 9.45 4.64
N ILE A 9 1.06 10.00 3.47
CA ILE A 9 2.27 9.66 2.73
C ILE A 9 3.06 10.95 2.52
N GLN A 10 4.22 11.08 3.15
CA GLN A 10 5.07 12.27 3.06
C GLN A 10 4.29 13.58 3.28
N GLY A 11 3.47 13.62 4.32
CA GLY A 11 2.67 14.79 4.67
C GLY A 11 1.47 15.07 3.75
N HIS A 12 1.08 14.14 2.90
CA HIS A 12 -0.06 14.28 1.99
C HIS A 12 -1.12 13.20 2.22
N GLY A 13 -2.37 13.58 2.07
CA GLY A 13 -3.49 12.68 1.81
C GLY A 13 -3.57 12.37 0.32
N GLN A 14 -3.58 11.08 -0.04
CA GLN A 14 -3.75 10.63 -1.42
C GLN A 14 -5.18 10.14 -1.63
N PHE A 15 -5.81 10.61 -2.70
CA PHE A 15 -7.20 10.31 -3.03
C PHE A 15 -7.30 9.87 -4.48
N ALA A 16 -8.30 9.04 -4.78
CA ALA A 16 -8.73 8.82 -6.14
C ALA A 16 -10.21 9.21 -6.24
N VAL A 17 -10.49 10.15 -7.11
CA VAL A 17 -11.84 10.63 -7.38
C VAL A 17 -12.33 9.94 -8.65
N VAL A 18 -13.44 9.22 -8.53
CA VAL A 18 -14.09 8.56 -9.65
C VAL A 18 -15.32 9.35 -10.03
N PHE A 19 -15.42 9.72 -11.28
CA PHE A 19 -16.61 10.39 -11.82
C PHE A 19 -16.96 9.79 -13.18
N TRP A 20 -18.24 9.75 -13.49
CA TRP A 20 -18.77 9.21 -14.73
C TRP A 20 -19.97 10.02 -15.21
N THR A 21 -20.19 10.02 -16.51
CA THR A 21 -21.40 10.52 -17.14
C THR A 21 -22.25 9.34 -17.63
N ASP A 22 -23.46 9.59 -18.10
CA ASP A 22 -24.38 8.55 -18.63
C ASP A 22 -23.78 7.74 -19.80
N SER A 23 -22.70 8.22 -20.40
CA SER A 23 -22.00 7.60 -21.55
C SER A 23 -20.96 6.53 -21.20
N ALA A 24 -20.85 6.09 -19.95
CA ALA A 24 -20.34 4.76 -19.61
C ALA A 24 -18.86 4.54 -19.28
N GLN A 25 -17.93 5.44 -19.44
CA GLN A 25 -16.57 5.19 -18.94
C GLN A 25 -16.24 6.05 -17.71
N PRO A 26 -15.91 5.43 -16.55
CA PRO A 26 -15.50 6.20 -15.39
C PRO A 26 -14.13 6.84 -15.64
N PHE A 27 -14.00 8.12 -15.30
CA PHE A 27 -12.72 8.80 -15.21
C PHE A 27 -12.20 8.68 -13.78
N ILE A 28 -10.91 8.44 -13.63
CA ILE A 28 -10.25 8.33 -12.35
C ILE A 28 -9.17 9.41 -12.27
N TRP A 29 -9.28 10.26 -11.26
CA TRP A 29 -8.32 11.31 -11.01
C TRP A 29 -7.62 11.08 -9.68
N PHE A 30 -6.29 10.89 -9.73
CA PHE A 30 -5.46 10.68 -8.55
C PHE A 30 -4.92 12.00 -8.04
N LEU A 31 -5.25 12.30 -6.80
CA LEU A 31 -4.97 13.57 -6.11
C LEU A 31 -4.13 13.35 -4.87
N LYS A 32 -3.19 14.26 -4.64
CA LYS A 32 -2.44 14.39 -3.39
C LYS A 32 -2.63 15.80 -2.83
N LEU A 33 -3.13 15.90 -1.61
CA LEU A 33 -3.35 17.17 -0.94
C LEU A 33 -2.50 17.23 0.33
N PRO A 34 -1.82 18.35 0.62
CA PRO A 34 -1.04 18.51 1.85
C PRO A 34 -1.93 18.38 3.09
N LEU A 35 -1.37 17.77 4.12
CA LEU A 35 -1.97 17.68 5.44
C LEU A 35 -1.28 18.68 6.39
N ASP A 36 -2.02 19.13 7.40
CA ASP A 36 -1.46 19.88 8.51
C ASP A 36 -0.78 18.96 9.54
N GLU A 37 -0.23 19.53 10.60
CA GLU A 37 0.44 18.80 11.67
C GLU A 37 -0.48 17.82 12.43
N GLN A 38 -1.78 18.04 12.37
CA GLN A 38 -2.81 17.21 13.00
C GLN A 38 -3.30 16.08 12.06
N GLY A 39 -2.90 16.12 10.80
CA GLY A 39 -3.30 15.15 9.77
C GLY A 39 -4.59 15.51 9.05
N PHE A 40 -5.08 16.75 9.17
CA PHE A 40 -6.22 17.25 8.39
C PHE A 40 -5.74 17.86 7.07
N LEU A 41 -6.64 17.94 6.10
CA LEU A 41 -6.35 18.64 4.85
C LEU A 41 -6.05 20.12 5.11
N SER A 42 -4.93 20.60 4.59
CA SER A 42 -4.54 22.01 4.68
C SER A 42 -5.65 22.90 4.06
N PRO A 43 -6.24 23.87 4.83
CA PRO A 43 -7.29 24.72 4.31
C PRO A 43 -6.87 25.56 3.10
N SER A 44 -5.63 26.06 3.10
CA SER A 44 -5.09 26.85 1.99
C SER A 44 -4.94 26.04 0.72
N ALA A 45 -4.37 24.82 0.81
CA ALA A 45 -4.24 23.92 -0.33
C ALA A 45 -5.58 23.44 -0.85
N THR A 46 -6.55 23.17 0.04
CA THR A 46 -7.92 22.82 -0.34
C THR A 46 -8.59 23.96 -1.10
N SER A 47 -8.46 25.21 -0.62
CA SER A 47 -9.01 26.38 -1.32
C SER A 47 -8.37 26.58 -2.70
N GLN A 48 -7.04 26.47 -2.81
CA GLN A 48 -6.35 26.55 -4.09
C GLN A 48 -6.81 25.45 -5.06
N PHE A 49 -6.96 24.22 -4.57
CA PHE A 49 -7.47 23.12 -5.36
C PHE A 49 -8.90 23.39 -5.85
N MET A 50 -9.80 23.86 -4.98
CA MET A 50 -11.18 24.19 -5.36
C MET A 50 -11.24 25.33 -6.38
N THR A 51 -10.43 26.37 -6.22
CA THR A 51 -10.34 27.48 -7.19
C THR A 51 -9.91 26.94 -8.56
N MET A 52 -8.87 26.10 -8.60
CA MET A 52 -8.40 25.47 -9.83
C MET A 52 -9.49 24.63 -10.52
N ILE A 53 -10.26 23.86 -9.75
CA ILE A 53 -11.37 23.06 -10.29
C ILE A 53 -12.43 23.96 -10.91
N ILE A 54 -12.83 25.04 -10.22
CA ILE A 54 -13.83 26.00 -10.71
C ILE A 54 -13.34 26.68 -11.99
N GLU A 55 -12.07 27.06 -12.03
CA GLU A 55 -11.47 27.68 -13.23
C GLU A 55 -11.38 26.69 -14.42
N ALA A 56 -11.08 25.41 -14.17
CA ALA A 56 -10.97 24.39 -15.21
C ALA A 56 -12.32 23.94 -15.75
N LEU A 57 -13.32 23.76 -14.88
CA LEU A 57 -14.67 23.30 -15.24
C LEU A 57 -15.59 24.44 -15.69
N GLY A 58 -15.27 25.70 -15.33
CA GLY A 58 -16.14 26.84 -15.57
C GLY A 58 -17.48 26.69 -14.87
N GLN A 59 -18.53 27.27 -15.46
CA GLN A 59 -19.89 27.20 -14.91
C GLN A 59 -20.61 25.86 -15.16
N ASN A 60 -20.00 24.93 -15.91
CA ASN A 60 -20.66 23.70 -16.31
C ASN A 60 -19.87 22.45 -15.89
N ILE A 61 -20.16 21.96 -14.68
CA ILE A 61 -19.51 20.80 -14.06
C ILE A 61 -19.73 19.50 -14.84
N THR A 62 -20.75 19.45 -15.70
CA THR A 62 -21.11 18.28 -16.51
C THR A 62 -20.55 18.32 -17.93
N LYS A 63 -19.81 19.39 -18.30
CA LYS A 63 -19.18 19.50 -19.61
C LYS A 63 -18.04 18.49 -19.73
N GLU A 64 -18.04 17.72 -20.82
CA GLU A 64 -16.86 16.93 -21.19
C GLU A 64 -15.65 17.86 -21.35
N LEU A 65 -14.61 17.59 -20.53
CA LEU A 65 -13.35 18.32 -20.61
C LEU A 65 -12.66 18.01 -21.92
N VAL A 66 -12.26 19.03 -22.63
CA VAL A 66 -11.43 18.86 -23.85
C VAL A 66 -10.08 18.29 -23.43
N GLU A 67 -9.46 17.49 -24.28
CA GLU A 67 -8.18 16.79 -24.01
C GLU A 67 -7.10 17.71 -23.41
N LYS A 68 -7.04 18.96 -23.84
CA LYS A 68 -6.13 19.99 -23.32
C LYS A 68 -6.43 20.38 -21.86
N GLU A 69 -7.70 20.39 -21.46
CA GLU A 69 -8.13 20.68 -20.09
C GLU A 69 -7.86 19.47 -19.17
N GLN A 70 -8.09 18.25 -19.68
CA GLN A 70 -7.75 17.01 -18.99
C GLN A 70 -6.23 16.92 -18.75
N GLN A 71 -5.40 17.25 -19.72
CA GLN A 71 -3.93 17.29 -19.56
C GLN A 71 -3.49 18.36 -18.56
N LYS A 72 -4.15 19.51 -18.53
CA LYS A 72 -3.89 20.56 -17.55
C LYS A 72 -4.16 20.10 -16.11
N LEU A 73 -5.27 19.41 -15.89
CA LEU A 73 -5.63 18.82 -14.60
C LEU A 73 -4.68 17.67 -14.21
N ALA A 74 -4.33 16.81 -15.16
CA ALA A 74 -3.43 15.69 -14.92
C ALA A 74 -2.00 16.12 -14.53
N ASN A 75 -1.53 17.26 -15.03
CA ASN A 75 -0.18 17.79 -14.77
C ASN A 75 -0.14 18.83 -13.64
N HIS A 76 -1.23 19.01 -12.89
CA HIS A 76 -1.28 19.98 -11.79
C HIS A 76 -0.49 19.49 -10.56
N ALA A 77 -0.03 20.44 -9.71
CA ALA A 77 0.72 20.14 -8.49
C ALA A 77 0.00 19.19 -7.52
N PHE A 78 -1.34 19.19 -7.54
CA PHE A 78 -2.17 18.30 -6.71
C PHE A 78 -2.45 16.94 -7.36
N SER A 79 -2.06 16.72 -8.60
CA SER A 79 -2.21 15.43 -9.28
C SER A 79 -0.96 14.57 -9.10
N PHE A 80 -1.13 13.25 -9.07
CA PHE A 80 -0.01 12.32 -9.11
C PHE A 80 -0.34 11.09 -9.95
N LYS A 81 0.67 10.46 -10.50
CA LYS A 81 0.55 9.19 -11.20
C LYS A 81 0.87 8.06 -10.22
N PRO A 82 -0.08 7.17 -9.90
CA PRO A 82 0.21 6.00 -9.08
C PRO A 82 1.12 5.01 -9.82
N THR A 83 1.69 4.04 -9.09
CA THR A 83 2.36 2.90 -9.71
C THR A 83 1.36 2.07 -10.53
N GLU A 84 1.86 1.29 -11.47
CA GLU A 84 1.02 0.48 -12.36
C GLU A 84 0.14 -0.50 -11.60
N GLU A 85 0.66 -1.10 -10.54
CA GLU A 85 -0.08 -2.02 -9.68
C GLU A 85 -1.23 -1.32 -8.95
N LYS A 86 -0.96 -0.15 -8.36
CA LYS A 86 -2.00 0.65 -7.70
C LYS A 86 -3.08 1.08 -8.69
N LEU A 87 -2.68 1.49 -9.90
CA LEU A 87 -3.61 1.85 -10.94
C LEU A 87 -4.49 0.66 -11.36
N ALA A 88 -3.88 -0.51 -11.60
CA ALA A 88 -4.59 -1.71 -12.00
C ALA A 88 -5.58 -2.19 -10.93
N VAL A 89 -5.14 -2.24 -9.66
CA VAL A 89 -6.02 -2.65 -8.53
C VAL A 89 -7.14 -1.63 -8.33
N PHE A 90 -6.86 -0.32 -8.41
CA PHE A 90 -7.91 0.69 -8.27
C PHE A 90 -8.93 0.63 -9.40
N ASN A 91 -8.50 0.46 -10.65
CA ASN A 91 -9.39 0.24 -11.79
C ASN A 91 -10.27 -1.02 -11.60
N ALA A 92 -9.69 -2.10 -11.09
CA ALA A 92 -10.42 -3.34 -10.82
C ALA A 92 -11.47 -3.16 -9.70
N LEU A 93 -11.14 -2.43 -8.63
CA LEU A 93 -12.06 -2.08 -7.55
C LEU A 93 -13.23 -1.21 -8.05
N VAL A 94 -12.93 -0.21 -8.88
CA VAL A 94 -13.97 0.65 -9.49
C VAL A 94 -14.90 -0.17 -10.37
N ARG A 95 -14.35 -1.06 -11.24
CA ARG A 95 -15.17 -1.96 -12.07
C ARG A 95 -16.05 -2.87 -11.23
N LYS A 96 -15.52 -3.43 -10.14
CA LYS A 96 -16.28 -4.27 -9.20
C LYS A 96 -17.41 -3.45 -8.56
N ALA A 97 -17.11 -2.28 -8.02
CA ALA A 97 -18.08 -1.42 -7.34
C ALA A 97 -19.22 -0.94 -8.26
N LEU A 98 -18.91 -0.68 -9.54
CA LEU A 98 -19.89 -0.24 -10.55
C LEU A 98 -20.55 -1.40 -11.31
N ASN A 99 -20.28 -2.66 -10.97
CA ASN A 99 -20.71 -3.84 -11.73
C ASN A 99 -20.40 -3.73 -13.24
N ALA A 100 -19.28 -3.07 -13.57
CA ALA A 100 -18.84 -2.89 -14.94
C ALA A 100 -18.21 -4.16 -15.50
N LYS A 101 -18.12 -4.24 -16.84
CA LYS A 101 -17.46 -5.38 -17.51
C LYS A 101 -16.00 -5.50 -17.06
N LEU A 102 -15.54 -6.75 -16.93
CA LEU A 102 -14.15 -7.09 -16.66
C LEU A 102 -13.22 -6.54 -17.74
N SER A 103 -11.95 -6.38 -17.43
CA SER A 103 -10.96 -5.93 -18.43
C SER A 103 -10.80 -6.95 -19.56
N LYS A 104 -10.26 -6.50 -20.68
CA LYS A 104 -9.94 -7.40 -21.81
C LYS A 104 -8.88 -8.45 -21.43
N GLN A 105 -8.04 -8.13 -20.44
CA GLN A 105 -6.97 -9.00 -19.95
C GLN A 105 -7.48 -10.09 -18.98
N TYR A 106 -8.69 -9.94 -18.44
CA TYR A 106 -9.23 -10.87 -17.44
C TYR A 106 -9.28 -12.31 -17.93
N GLN A 107 -9.81 -12.54 -19.14
CA GLN A 107 -10.02 -13.89 -19.64
C GLN A 107 -8.73 -14.68 -19.73
N TYR A 108 -7.67 -14.09 -20.29
CA TYR A 108 -6.37 -14.74 -20.39
C TYR A 108 -5.78 -15.04 -18.99
N ALA A 109 -5.86 -14.08 -18.06
CA ALA A 109 -5.36 -14.27 -16.71
C ALA A 109 -6.14 -15.36 -15.96
N ALA A 110 -7.47 -15.44 -16.15
CA ALA A 110 -8.31 -16.46 -15.56
C ALA A 110 -7.97 -17.85 -16.14
N ASP A 111 -7.85 -17.98 -17.46
CA ASP A 111 -7.50 -19.25 -18.11
C ASP A 111 -6.12 -19.72 -17.67
N TYR A 112 -5.15 -18.83 -17.55
CA TYR A 112 -3.82 -19.17 -17.04
C TYR A 112 -3.87 -19.62 -15.58
N LEU A 113 -4.52 -18.87 -14.72
CA LEU A 113 -4.62 -19.19 -13.28
C LEU A 113 -5.60 -20.33 -12.96
N GLN A 114 -6.29 -20.87 -13.97
CA GLN A 114 -7.04 -22.15 -13.90
C GLN A 114 -6.24 -23.34 -14.42
N GLY A 115 -5.03 -23.10 -14.97
CA GLY A 115 -4.19 -24.15 -15.55
C GLY A 115 -4.60 -24.53 -16.99
N ASN A 116 -5.42 -23.76 -17.67
CA ASN A 116 -5.85 -24.00 -19.05
C ASN A 116 -4.82 -23.52 -20.08
N ILE A 117 -3.83 -22.75 -19.67
CA ILE A 117 -2.72 -22.23 -20.50
C ILE A 117 -1.41 -22.80 -19.96
N ASN A 118 -0.44 -23.01 -20.85
CA ASN A 118 0.87 -23.51 -20.45
C ASN A 118 1.53 -22.53 -19.45
N LYS A 119 2.13 -23.07 -18.39
CA LYS A 119 2.77 -22.28 -17.33
C LYS A 119 3.88 -21.36 -17.85
N ASP A 120 4.54 -21.71 -18.97
CA ASP A 120 5.61 -20.91 -19.55
C ASP A 120 5.10 -19.67 -20.33
N ASP A 121 3.79 -19.59 -20.60
CA ASP A 121 3.14 -18.49 -21.32
C ASP A 121 2.59 -17.40 -20.38
N TRP A 122 3.12 -17.30 -19.17
CA TRP A 122 2.68 -16.35 -18.14
C TRP A 122 2.77 -14.88 -18.58
N GLN A 123 3.66 -14.55 -19.52
CA GLN A 123 3.84 -13.17 -20.03
C GLN A 123 2.59 -12.63 -20.70
N GLY A 124 1.68 -13.49 -21.16
CA GLY A 124 0.40 -13.10 -21.71
C GLY A 124 -0.60 -12.55 -20.68
N MET A 125 -0.34 -12.80 -19.38
CA MET A 125 -1.14 -12.21 -18.31
C MET A 125 -0.85 -10.71 -18.17
N GLY A 126 -1.80 -9.87 -18.54
CA GLY A 126 -1.70 -8.44 -18.23
C GLY A 126 -1.98 -8.17 -16.75
N LEU A 127 -1.24 -7.23 -16.16
CA LEU A 127 -1.39 -6.83 -14.75
C LEU A 127 -2.84 -6.47 -14.38
N GLN A 128 -3.59 -5.85 -15.31
CA GLN A 128 -5.00 -5.52 -15.09
C GLN A 128 -5.88 -6.78 -14.94
N GLY A 129 -5.59 -7.86 -15.67
CA GLY A 129 -6.30 -9.13 -15.53
C GLY A 129 -6.04 -9.78 -14.17
N ILE A 130 -4.80 -9.76 -13.71
CA ILE A 130 -4.42 -10.22 -12.37
C ILE A 130 -5.14 -9.40 -11.30
N ALA A 131 -5.16 -8.07 -11.42
CA ALA A 131 -5.86 -7.20 -10.48
C ALA A 131 -7.37 -7.46 -10.43
N ASP A 132 -8.00 -7.70 -11.60
CA ASP A 132 -9.43 -8.04 -11.67
C ASP A 132 -9.76 -9.33 -10.90
N ILE A 133 -8.85 -10.32 -10.89
CA ILE A 133 -8.98 -11.55 -10.11
C ILE A 133 -8.76 -11.26 -8.62
N CYS A 134 -7.68 -10.57 -8.28
CA CYS A 134 -7.30 -10.30 -6.89
C CYS A 134 -8.37 -9.53 -6.11
N VAL A 135 -9.06 -8.56 -6.71
CA VAL A 135 -10.09 -7.78 -6.00
C VAL A 135 -11.40 -8.54 -5.75
N ARG A 136 -11.53 -9.78 -6.25
CA ARG A 136 -12.75 -10.59 -6.15
C ARG A 136 -12.58 -11.83 -5.27
N LEU A 137 -11.85 -11.68 -4.15
CA LEU A 137 -11.57 -12.77 -3.19
C LEU A 137 -12.80 -13.27 -2.42
N ASP A 138 -13.92 -12.59 -2.53
CA ASP A 138 -15.24 -13.03 -2.09
C ASP A 138 -15.80 -14.22 -2.93
N ASP A 139 -15.25 -14.45 -4.13
CA ASP A 139 -15.53 -15.59 -4.98
C ASP A 139 -14.47 -16.69 -4.77
N SER A 140 -14.94 -17.90 -4.42
CA SER A 140 -14.08 -19.06 -4.18
C SER A 140 -13.27 -19.48 -5.40
N GLN A 141 -13.77 -19.25 -6.62
CA GLN A 141 -13.03 -19.54 -7.85
C GLN A 141 -11.81 -18.63 -8.01
N HIS A 142 -11.97 -17.32 -7.75
CA HIS A 142 -10.84 -16.37 -7.79
C HIS A 142 -9.79 -16.69 -6.71
N LEU A 143 -10.23 -17.08 -5.52
CA LEU A 143 -9.32 -17.53 -4.47
C LEU A 143 -8.55 -18.80 -4.88
N ALA A 144 -9.21 -19.76 -5.53
CA ALA A 144 -8.57 -20.96 -6.05
C ALA A 144 -7.55 -20.63 -7.15
N MET A 145 -7.86 -19.71 -8.08
CA MET A 145 -6.96 -19.22 -9.11
C MET A 145 -5.69 -18.62 -8.50
N ILE A 146 -5.81 -17.79 -7.47
CA ILE A 146 -4.66 -17.18 -6.80
C ILE A 146 -3.80 -18.25 -6.11
N ASN A 147 -4.40 -19.17 -5.38
CA ASN A 147 -3.67 -20.25 -4.74
C ASN A 147 -2.94 -21.15 -5.78
N TYR A 148 -3.57 -21.42 -6.92
CA TYR A 148 -2.93 -22.14 -8.02
C TYR A 148 -1.72 -21.35 -8.57
N GLY A 149 -1.89 -20.07 -8.89
CA GLY A 149 -0.80 -19.21 -9.36
C GLY A 149 0.39 -19.15 -8.40
N LEU A 150 0.13 -19.05 -7.10
CA LEU A 150 1.16 -19.06 -6.06
C LEU A 150 1.86 -20.44 -5.93
N SER A 151 1.19 -21.54 -6.32
CA SER A 151 1.74 -22.90 -6.26
C SER A 151 2.62 -23.25 -7.46
N LEU A 152 2.62 -22.46 -8.53
CA LEU A 152 3.39 -22.73 -9.76
C LEU A 152 4.90 -22.59 -9.58
N ASP A 153 5.36 -21.96 -8.51
CA ASP A 153 6.78 -21.63 -8.25
C ASP A 153 7.43 -20.79 -9.37
N ILE A 154 6.60 -19.97 -10.03
CA ILE A 154 7.05 -19.01 -11.04
C ILE A 154 7.17 -17.66 -10.37
N LYS A 155 8.41 -17.18 -10.21
CA LYS A 155 8.75 -15.96 -9.49
C LYS A 155 7.93 -14.75 -9.95
N ASP A 156 7.86 -14.52 -11.26
CA ASP A 156 7.19 -13.32 -11.79
C ASP A 156 5.68 -13.35 -11.57
N VAL A 157 5.06 -14.53 -11.65
CA VAL A 157 3.64 -14.75 -11.32
C VAL A 157 3.38 -14.47 -9.85
N SER A 158 4.21 -15.03 -8.96
CA SER A 158 4.10 -14.82 -7.51
C SER A 158 4.26 -13.34 -7.15
N ILE A 159 5.23 -12.65 -7.75
CA ILE A 159 5.45 -11.22 -7.52
C ILE A 159 4.25 -10.39 -7.99
N ALA A 160 3.75 -10.62 -9.21
CA ALA A 160 2.61 -9.87 -9.74
C ALA A 160 1.34 -10.07 -8.90
N LEU A 161 1.07 -11.30 -8.45
CA LEU A 161 -0.03 -11.58 -7.52
C LEU A 161 0.17 -10.82 -6.20
N CYS A 162 1.33 -10.93 -5.56
CA CYS A 162 1.62 -10.27 -4.28
C CYS A 162 1.54 -8.74 -4.37
N GLN A 163 1.97 -8.13 -5.47
CA GLN A 163 1.86 -6.68 -5.72
C GLN A 163 0.39 -6.20 -5.77
N CYS A 164 -0.53 -7.04 -6.24
CA CYS A 164 -1.95 -6.73 -6.18
C CYS A 164 -2.53 -7.00 -4.78
N LEU A 165 -2.15 -8.12 -4.15
CA LEU A 165 -2.66 -8.56 -2.85
C LEU A 165 -2.27 -7.62 -1.71
N GLU A 166 -1.09 -6.98 -1.77
CA GLU A 166 -0.66 -6.01 -0.74
C GLU A 166 -1.53 -4.75 -0.64
N LEU A 167 -2.39 -4.51 -1.64
CA LEU A 167 -3.23 -3.32 -1.78
C LEU A 167 -4.69 -3.55 -1.38
N ILE A 168 -5.04 -4.77 -1.00
CA ILE A 168 -6.42 -5.19 -0.67
C ILE A 168 -6.48 -5.97 0.63
N GLU A 169 -7.67 -6.13 1.17
CA GLU A 169 -7.90 -7.06 2.27
C GLU A 169 -7.96 -8.50 1.73
N ILE A 170 -7.18 -9.39 2.33
CA ILE A 170 -7.15 -10.81 1.96
C ILE A 170 -7.77 -11.67 3.05
N PRO A 171 -8.40 -12.81 2.72
CA PRO A 171 -8.94 -13.74 3.72
C PRO A 171 -7.83 -14.44 4.52
N ASP A 172 -8.16 -14.88 5.74
CA ASP A 172 -7.22 -15.57 6.65
C ASP A 172 -6.55 -16.80 6.01
N THR A 173 -7.30 -17.54 5.21
CA THR A 173 -6.79 -18.72 4.48
C THR A 173 -5.66 -18.37 3.51
N LEU A 174 -5.80 -17.28 2.76
CA LEU A 174 -4.75 -16.80 1.87
C LEU A 174 -3.57 -16.23 2.65
N GLY A 175 -3.84 -15.55 3.79
CA GLY A 175 -2.80 -15.11 4.72
C GLY A 175 -1.96 -16.29 5.24
N ALA A 176 -2.59 -17.41 5.58
CA ALA A 176 -1.90 -18.64 5.97
C ALA A 176 -1.02 -19.21 4.85
N THR A 177 -1.54 -19.22 3.61
CA THR A 177 -0.78 -19.65 2.43
C THR A 177 0.46 -18.78 2.22
N LEU A 178 0.31 -17.46 2.19
CA LEU A 178 1.43 -16.51 2.01
C LEU A 178 2.46 -16.62 3.14
N PHE A 179 2.03 -16.79 4.38
CA PHE A 179 2.93 -17.00 5.52
C PHE A 179 3.74 -18.29 5.37
N ASN A 180 3.12 -19.39 4.90
CA ASN A 180 3.84 -20.63 4.64
C ASN A 180 4.83 -20.49 3.50
N LEU A 181 4.45 -19.82 2.40
CA LEU A 181 5.35 -19.51 1.30
C LEU A 181 6.54 -18.66 1.75
N PHE A 182 6.29 -17.64 2.61
CA PHE A 182 7.37 -16.86 3.22
C PHE A 182 8.38 -17.75 3.97
N LYS A 183 7.92 -18.74 4.73
CA LYS A 183 8.81 -19.64 5.50
C LYS A 183 9.63 -20.57 4.65
N THR A 184 9.08 -21.03 3.54
CA THR A 184 9.70 -22.06 2.68
C THR A 184 10.47 -21.48 1.50
N CYS A 185 10.29 -20.20 1.17
CA CYS A 185 10.97 -19.55 0.06
C CYS A 185 12.42 -19.19 0.42
N ASP A 186 13.38 -19.63 -0.38
CA ASP A 186 14.80 -19.30 -0.21
C ASP A 186 15.21 -18.02 -0.98
N GLN A 187 14.37 -17.57 -1.92
CA GLN A 187 14.66 -16.38 -2.74
C GLN A 187 14.24 -15.11 -2.01
N GLU A 188 15.19 -14.37 -1.46
CA GLU A 188 14.96 -13.13 -0.68
C GLU A 188 14.02 -12.14 -1.35
N ASN A 189 14.17 -11.90 -2.66
CA ASN A 189 13.30 -10.98 -3.38
C ASN A 189 11.84 -11.45 -3.35
N THR A 190 11.55 -12.67 -3.75
CA THR A 190 10.18 -13.24 -3.77
C THR A 190 9.61 -13.31 -2.36
N LYS A 191 10.42 -13.72 -1.39
CA LYS A 191 10.07 -13.75 0.03
C LYS A 191 9.60 -12.39 0.56
N SER A 192 10.25 -11.31 0.12
CA SER A 192 9.85 -9.95 0.49
C SER A 192 8.46 -9.58 -0.03
N TYR A 193 8.07 -10.07 -1.20
CA TYR A 193 6.72 -9.85 -1.75
C TYR A 193 5.65 -10.66 -1.00
N TYR A 194 5.93 -11.91 -0.61
CA TYR A 194 5.02 -12.66 0.27
C TYR A 194 4.78 -11.91 1.58
N PHE A 195 5.84 -11.33 2.15
CA PHE A 195 5.72 -10.52 3.37
C PHE A 195 4.88 -9.26 3.15
N ARG A 196 5.09 -8.54 2.06
CA ARG A 196 4.29 -7.35 1.69
C ARG A 196 2.81 -7.68 1.54
N ALA A 197 2.50 -8.81 0.90
CA ALA A 197 1.13 -9.26 0.67
C ALA A 197 0.36 -9.61 1.97
N LEU A 198 1.06 -9.77 3.09
CA LEU A 198 0.46 -9.95 4.43
C LEU A 198 0.01 -8.64 5.09
N ALA A 199 0.08 -7.49 4.40
CA ALA A 199 -0.19 -6.17 4.97
C ALA A 199 -1.56 -6.05 5.67
N SER A 200 -2.61 -6.68 5.14
CA SER A 200 -3.95 -6.71 5.74
C SER A 200 -4.14 -7.82 6.79
N GLN A 201 -3.10 -8.62 7.10
CA GLN A 201 -3.14 -9.77 7.99
C GLN A 201 -2.16 -9.62 9.16
N PRO A 202 -2.43 -8.74 10.15
CA PRO A 202 -1.50 -8.43 11.24
C PRO A 202 -1.06 -9.67 12.03
N LYS A 203 -1.93 -10.66 12.18
CA LYS A 203 -1.63 -11.94 12.84
C LYS A 203 -0.43 -12.67 12.21
N TYR A 204 -0.39 -12.75 10.87
CA TYR A 204 0.70 -13.40 10.15
C TYR A 204 1.90 -12.49 10.00
N THR A 205 1.68 -11.19 9.88
CA THR A 205 2.75 -10.20 9.86
C THR A 205 3.56 -10.23 11.17
N ILE A 206 2.90 -10.27 12.34
CA ILE A 206 3.55 -10.39 13.65
C ILE A 206 4.40 -11.66 13.71
N LYS A 207 3.84 -12.82 13.35
CA LYS A 207 4.58 -14.08 13.31
C LYS A 207 5.78 -14.03 12.35
N THR A 208 5.64 -13.34 11.22
CA THR A 208 6.75 -13.16 10.27
C THR A 208 7.87 -12.32 10.88
N ILE A 209 7.52 -11.23 11.58
CA ILE A 209 8.48 -10.36 12.30
C ILE A 209 9.19 -11.15 13.41
N GLU A 210 8.48 -12.00 14.16
CA GLU A 210 9.06 -12.88 15.18
C GLU A 210 10.10 -13.85 14.58
N ILE A 211 9.80 -14.47 13.42
CA ILE A 211 10.76 -15.33 12.69
C ILE A 211 11.99 -14.53 12.28
N ILE A 212 11.80 -13.35 11.66
CA ILE A 212 12.90 -12.47 11.22
C ILE A 212 13.78 -12.09 12.42
N ASN A 213 13.17 -11.77 13.56
CA ASN A 213 13.88 -11.43 14.79
C ASN A 213 14.67 -12.62 15.34
N SER A 214 14.09 -13.83 15.36
CA SER A 214 14.71 -15.03 15.93
C SER A 214 16.00 -15.43 15.22
N VAL A 215 16.11 -15.11 13.92
CA VAL A 215 17.32 -15.38 13.10
C VAL A 215 18.15 -14.11 12.85
N ASN A 216 17.83 -13.00 13.54
CA ASN A 216 18.50 -11.70 13.42
C ASN A 216 18.62 -11.20 11.97
N ALA A 217 17.56 -11.38 11.17
CA ALA A 217 17.56 -11.09 9.72
C ALA A 217 16.91 -9.76 9.36
N PHE A 218 16.85 -8.77 10.26
CA PHE A 218 16.40 -7.43 9.93
C PHE A 218 17.37 -6.72 8.98
N THR A 219 16.95 -6.51 7.76
CA THR A 219 17.65 -5.67 6.78
C THR A 219 16.97 -4.30 6.65
N PRO A 220 17.64 -3.26 6.14
CA PRO A 220 16.99 -1.97 5.84
C PRO A 220 15.72 -2.12 5.00
N ASN A 221 15.75 -3.01 4.00
CA ASN A 221 14.59 -3.26 3.15
C ASN A 221 13.39 -3.84 3.93
N ILE A 222 13.63 -4.82 4.80
CA ILE A 222 12.57 -5.40 5.66
C ILE A 222 11.98 -4.35 6.59
N LEU A 223 12.82 -3.50 7.20
CA LEU A 223 12.35 -2.44 8.08
C LEU A 223 11.50 -1.41 7.32
N ILE A 224 11.86 -1.08 6.09
CA ILE A 224 11.05 -0.21 5.22
C ILE A 224 9.73 -0.88 4.85
N ILE A 225 9.72 -2.18 4.51
CA ILE A 225 8.50 -2.93 4.21
C ILE A 225 7.53 -2.89 5.39
N ILE A 226 8.03 -3.12 6.61
CA ILE A 226 7.19 -3.06 7.82
C ILE A 226 6.57 -1.67 7.96
N ALA A 227 7.37 -0.61 7.89
CA ALA A 227 6.88 0.76 8.05
C ALA A 227 5.91 1.19 6.94
N ALA A 228 6.18 0.79 5.69
CA ALA A 228 5.43 1.28 4.53
C ALA A 228 4.20 0.44 4.17
N ARG A 229 4.14 -0.83 4.59
CA ARG A 229 3.08 -1.77 4.22
C ARG A 229 2.45 -2.47 5.40
N ASN A 230 3.28 -3.03 6.26
CA ASN A 230 2.88 -3.94 7.33
C ASN A 230 2.76 -3.25 8.70
N TRP A 231 2.68 -1.91 8.71
CA TRP A 231 2.72 -1.07 9.90
C TRP A 231 1.58 -1.36 10.90
N ILE A 232 0.45 -1.94 10.47
CA ILE A 232 -0.64 -2.37 11.38
C ILE A 232 -0.11 -3.34 12.44
N ALA A 233 0.86 -4.18 12.13
CA ALA A 233 1.47 -5.08 13.11
C ALA A 233 2.17 -4.33 14.26
N LEU A 234 2.58 -3.08 14.04
CA LEU A 234 3.20 -2.24 15.06
C LEU A 234 2.20 -1.71 16.11
N THR A 235 0.91 -1.97 15.96
CA THR A 235 -0.07 -1.74 17.03
C THR A 235 0.08 -2.74 18.19
N ASP A 236 0.74 -3.89 17.95
CA ASP A 236 1.19 -4.77 19.02
C ASP A 236 2.44 -4.21 19.70
N ALA A 237 2.40 -4.07 21.03
CA ALA A 237 3.46 -3.41 21.78
C ALA A 237 4.80 -4.15 21.73
N ASN A 238 4.79 -5.49 21.71
CA ASN A 238 6.01 -6.30 21.66
C ASN A 238 6.65 -6.21 20.28
N THR A 239 5.84 -6.28 19.22
CA THR A 239 6.27 -6.11 17.83
C THR A 239 6.85 -4.72 17.61
N LEU A 240 6.21 -3.67 18.14
CA LEU A 240 6.70 -2.31 18.11
C LEU A 240 8.10 -2.19 18.73
N LYS A 241 8.27 -2.73 19.97
CA LYS A 241 9.57 -2.72 20.66
C LYS A 241 10.63 -3.45 19.84
N THR A 242 10.33 -4.67 19.38
CA THR A 242 11.24 -5.46 18.52
C THR A 242 11.66 -4.71 17.26
N TYR A 243 10.71 -4.07 16.59
CA TYR A 243 10.94 -3.28 15.39
C TYR A 243 11.88 -2.10 15.66
N PHE A 244 11.61 -1.30 16.70
CA PHE A 244 12.43 -0.12 17.01
C PHE A 244 13.81 -0.47 17.54
N GLU A 245 13.98 -1.58 18.27
CA GLU A 245 15.30 -2.11 18.65
C GLU A 245 16.12 -2.51 17.40
N ALA A 246 15.48 -3.05 16.37
CA ALA A 246 16.14 -3.37 15.11
C ALA A 246 16.44 -2.10 14.28
N LEU A 247 15.50 -1.14 14.25
CA LEU A 247 15.65 0.12 13.54
C LEU A 247 16.76 0.99 14.14
N ALA A 248 16.93 0.97 15.47
CA ALA A 248 17.98 1.72 16.17
C ALA A 248 19.42 1.29 15.79
N LYS A 249 19.57 0.10 15.21
CA LYS A 249 20.85 -0.40 14.69
C LYS A 249 21.21 0.16 13.30
N GLN A 250 20.28 0.88 12.68
CA GLN A 250 20.45 1.49 11.35
C GLN A 250 21.04 2.91 11.47
N SER A 251 21.20 3.59 10.32
CA SER A 251 21.67 4.98 10.31
C SER A 251 20.70 5.92 11.03
N PRO A 252 21.19 6.99 11.69
CA PRO A 252 20.34 8.00 12.32
C PRO A 252 19.33 8.62 11.35
N GLN A 253 19.72 8.82 10.09
CA GLN A 253 18.81 9.35 9.06
C GLN A 253 17.63 8.43 8.81
N MET A 254 17.90 7.11 8.67
CA MET A 254 16.83 6.12 8.47
C MET A 254 15.91 6.05 9.69
N PHE A 255 16.46 6.04 10.91
CA PHE A 255 15.70 6.05 12.15
C PHE A 255 14.75 7.25 12.21
N ASN A 256 15.27 8.46 11.98
CA ASN A 256 14.50 9.69 12.05
C ASN A 256 13.41 9.76 10.99
N GLN A 257 13.72 9.37 9.74
CA GLN A 257 12.74 9.37 8.66
C GLN A 257 11.60 8.38 8.92
N VAL A 258 11.94 7.13 9.26
CA VAL A 258 10.94 6.09 9.53
C VAL A 258 10.08 6.44 10.75
N PHE A 259 10.70 7.00 11.80
CA PHE A 259 9.95 7.47 12.97
C PHE A 259 8.96 8.58 12.58
N ALA A 260 9.40 9.57 11.79
CA ALA A 260 8.55 10.65 11.31
C ALA A 260 7.37 10.14 10.47
N ASP A 261 7.61 9.19 9.58
CA ASP A 261 6.56 8.58 8.75
C ASP A 261 5.55 7.80 9.61
N LEU A 262 6.01 7.00 10.57
CA LEU A 262 5.13 6.21 11.43
C LEU A 262 4.34 7.07 12.44
N VAL A 263 4.95 8.11 13.02
CA VAL A 263 4.24 9.00 13.97
C VAL A 263 3.19 9.87 13.27
N ALA A 264 3.31 10.06 11.96
CA ALA A 264 2.30 10.72 11.16
C ALA A 264 1.01 9.89 11.03
N ILE A 265 1.08 8.54 11.18
CA ILE A 265 -0.08 7.66 11.14
C ILE A 265 -0.91 7.84 12.42
N PRO A 266 -2.17 8.34 12.36
CA PRO A 266 -2.96 8.67 13.54
C PRO A 266 -3.13 7.49 14.51
N LEU A 267 -3.30 6.28 13.98
CA LEU A 267 -3.48 5.05 14.78
C LEU A 267 -2.26 4.70 15.62
N LEU A 268 -1.05 4.99 15.13
CA LEU A 268 0.20 4.68 15.81
C LEU A 268 0.73 5.83 16.68
N ARG A 269 0.33 7.08 16.40
CA ARG A 269 0.89 8.30 16.98
C ARG A 269 0.97 8.26 18.51
N GLN A 270 -0.15 8.00 19.17
CA GLN A 270 -0.19 8.01 20.63
C GLN A 270 0.70 6.92 21.22
N GLN A 271 0.64 5.71 20.65
CA GLN A 271 1.45 4.58 21.12
C GLN A 271 2.95 4.86 20.96
N LEU A 272 3.37 5.43 19.82
CA LEU A 272 4.77 5.81 19.57
C LEU A 272 5.27 6.88 20.53
N LEU A 273 4.46 7.92 20.79
CA LEU A 273 4.82 8.98 21.74
C LEU A 273 4.91 8.47 23.18
N CYS A 274 4.12 7.46 23.55
CA CYS A 274 4.27 6.76 24.82
C CYS A 274 5.52 5.87 24.84
N PHE A 275 5.76 5.12 23.76
CA PHE A 275 6.90 4.20 23.63
C PHE A 275 8.25 4.91 23.80
N ILE A 276 8.48 6.05 23.17
CA ILE A 276 9.76 6.78 23.30
C ILE A 276 10.03 7.34 24.70
N ARG A 277 9.04 7.31 25.60
CA ARG A 277 9.17 7.75 27.01
C ARG A 277 9.40 6.59 27.96
N GLN A 278 9.24 5.33 27.53
CA GLN A 278 9.45 4.15 28.36
C GLN A 278 10.92 4.04 28.77
N PRO A 279 11.21 3.69 30.05
CA PRO A 279 12.58 3.58 30.52
C PRO A 279 13.29 2.29 30.05
N GLU A 280 12.52 1.21 29.78
CA GLU A 280 13.06 -0.11 29.47
C GLU A 280 13.40 -0.25 27.99
N ARG A 281 14.58 0.19 27.60
CA ARG A 281 15.10 0.13 26.22
C ARG A 281 16.61 -0.10 26.20
N SER A 282 17.13 -0.60 25.07
CA SER A 282 18.57 -0.76 24.90
C SER A 282 19.31 0.58 24.87
N VAL A 283 20.61 0.55 25.08
CA VAL A 283 21.47 1.73 24.94
C VAL A 283 21.37 2.30 23.51
N GLN A 284 21.41 1.43 22.50
CA GLN A 284 21.31 1.83 21.08
C GLN A 284 19.99 2.56 20.78
N LEU A 285 18.86 2.04 21.26
CA LEU A 285 17.55 2.69 21.08
C LEU A 285 17.48 4.02 21.83
N SER A 286 18.09 4.09 23.04
CA SER A 286 18.19 5.34 23.81
C SER A 286 19.00 6.41 23.07
N ASP A 287 20.11 6.02 22.48
CA ASP A 287 20.97 6.91 21.69
C ASP A 287 20.28 7.39 20.41
N ALA A 288 19.57 6.49 19.69
CA ALA A 288 18.81 6.83 18.52
C ALA A 288 17.68 7.84 18.82
N ILE A 289 16.92 7.63 19.90
CA ILE A 289 15.89 8.56 20.37
C ILE A 289 16.51 9.90 20.79
N GLY A 290 17.66 9.88 21.49
CA GLY A 290 18.41 11.10 21.83
C GLY A 290 18.84 11.87 20.59
N GLY A 291 19.28 11.18 19.53
CA GLY A 291 19.61 11.73 18.24
C GLY A 291 18.40 12.39 17.55
N LEU A 292 17.24 11.72 17.56
CA LEU A 292 15.99 12.27 17.04
C LEU A 292 15.63 13.61 17.69
N PHE A 293 15.69 13.70 19.04
CA PHE A 293 15.38 14.94 19.75
C PHE A 293 16.38 16.07 19.47
N ARG A 294 17.65 15.75 19.24
CA ARG A 294 18.65 16.75 18.81
C ARG A 294 18.36 17.30 17.42
N ALA A 295 17.98 16.41 16.47
CA ALA A 295 17.65 16.80 15.11
C ALA A 295 16.41 17.69 14.98
N ILE A 296 15.42 17.56 15.90
CA ILE A 296 14.22 18.42 15.92
C ILE A 296 14.52 19.83 16.47
N LYS A 297 15.58 19.98 17.28
CA LYS A 297 15.96 21.26 17.90
C LYS A 297 16.89 22.11 17.03
N SER A 298 17.51 21.50 16.01
CA SER A 298 18.39 22.17 15.04
C SER A 298 17.59 22.69 13.85
#